data_7373b3eedac12b508a9c7b4f991551ea
#
_entry.id   7373b3eedac12b508a9c7b4f991551ea
#
_cell.length_a   1.000
_cell.length_b   1.000
_cell.length_c   1.000
_cell.angle_alpha   90.00
_cell.angle_beta   90.00
_cell.angle_gamma   90.00
#
_symmetry.space_group_name_H-M   'P 1'
#
loop_
_entity.id
_entity.type
_entity.pdbx_description
1 polymer ?
#
loop_
_entity_poly.entity_id
_entity_poly.type
_entity_poly.pdbx_seq_one_letter_code
_entity_poly.pdbx_strand_id
1 'polypeptide(L)'
;MDKLDDKSRAEIVFVGSTLGPLFLHDPEHDAQVVVAGLEALASLDVEAAAKDWPFVSAEDAKRALALMHEGLAEGTKSDALVWEYRRLFVGPLAKPAPPWGSVYTDKDMVVFGASTMQLRDWMRRNGIAIEKGKSDEPEDHIGTMLVLLAWLAEERPELVDEFLRDHLLTWSSHFLEQLEEAAEQPFYEGLANLTRKSLEGLQEERELEVAYPRFYR
;
A
#
# COMPACT_ATOMS: atom_id res chain seq x y z
N MET A 1 -22.50 10.65 -6.73
CA MET A 1 -21.10 10.21 -6.94
C MET A 1 -20.94 9.96 -8.42
N ASP A 2 -20.02 10.64 -9.07
CA ASP A 2 -19.76 10.43 -10.49
C ASP A 2 -19.07 9.08 -10.70
N LYS A 3 -19.43 8.44 -11.81
CA LYS A 3 -18.86 7.14 -12.18
C LYS A 3 -17.35 7.30 -12.40
N LEU A 4 -16.58 6.34 -11.91
CA LEU A 4 -15.13 6.31 -12.14
C LEU A 4 -14.85 6.33 -13.65
N ASP A 5 -14.15 7.35 -14.14
CA ASP A 5 -13.81 7.46 -15.55
C ASP A 5 -12.63 6.54 -15.92
N ASP A 6 -12.40 6.36 -17.22
CA ASP A 6 -11.37 5.42 -17.71
C ASP A 6 -9.95 5.86 -17.32
N LYS A 7 -9.69 7.16 -17.17
CA LYS A 7 -8.40 7.70 -16.75
C LYS A 7 -8.14 7.39 -15.30
N SER A 8 -9.02 7.83 -14.39
CA SER A 8 -8.90 7.57 -12.94
C SER A 8 -8.84 6.07 -12.65
N ARG A 9 -9.61 5.26 -13.42
CA ARG A 9 -9.54 3.80 -13.33
C ARG A 9 -8.12 3.28 -13.62
N ALA A 10 -7.52 3.68 -14.74
CA ALA A 10 -6.18 3.24 -15.12
C ALA A 10 -5.13 3.70 -14.11
N GLU A 11 -5.26 4.92 -13.57
CA GLU A 11 -4.39 5.48 -12.56
C GLU A 11 -4.47 4.73 -11.22
N ILE A 12 -5.67 4.35 -10.77
CA ILE A 12 -5.86 3.54 -9.56
C ILE A 12 -5.26 2.14 -9.75
N VAL A 13 -5.51 1.51 -10.91
CA VAL A 13 -4.91 0.21 -11.24
C VAL A 13 -3.39 0.29 -11.21
N PHE A 14 -2.81 1.33 -11.80
CA PHE A 14 -1.37 1.55 -11.79
C PHE A 14 -0.81 1.67 -10.37
N VAL A 15 -1.38 2.54 -9.55
CA VAL A 15 -0.91 2.76 -8.15
C VAL A 15 -1.01 1.48 -7.33
N GLY A 16 -2.16 0.82 -7.33
CA GLY A 16 -2.38 -0.37 -6.51
C GLY A 16 -1.53 -1.56 -6.95
N SER A 17 -1.40 -1.81 -8.26
CA SER A 17 -0.61 -2.92 -8.82
C SER A 17 0.90 -2.67 -8.73
N THR A 18 1.34 -1.42 -8.69
CA THR A 18 2.77 -1.06 -8.55
C THR A 18 3.20 -1.11 -7.09
N LEU A 19 2.44 -0.50 -6.18
CA LEU A 19 2.85 -0.35 -4.78
C LEU A 19 2.50 -1.56 -3.92
N GLY A 20 1.34 -2.18 -4.14
CA GLY A 20 0.86 -3.31 -3.31
C GLY A 20 1.85 -4.46 -3.19
N PRO A 21 2.41 -5.00 -4.28
CA PRO A 21 3.39 -6.09 -4.24
C PRO A 21 4.66 -5.78 -3.44
N LEU A 22 5.07 -4.49 -3.36
CA LEU A 22 6.27 -4.06 -2.63
C LEU A 22 6.11 -4.19 -1.10
N PHE A 23 4.88 -4.23 -0.59
CA PHE A 23 4.58 -4.52 0.82
C PHE A 23 4.39 -6.02 1.09
N LEU A 24 4.06 -6.82 0.06
CA LEU A 24 3.67 -8.23 0.22
C LEU A 24 4.81 -9.22 0.04
N HIS A 25 5.82 -8.86 -0.73
CA HIS A 25 6.80 -9.82 -1.23
C HIS A 25 8.22 -9.50 -0.76
N ASP A 26 8.84 -10.50 -0.11
CA ASP A 26 10.25 -10.44 0.28
C ASP A 26 11.13 -10.38 -0.98
N PRO A 27 12.01 -9.37 -1.13
CA PRO A 27 12.86 -9.20 -2.32
C PRO A 27 13.74 -10.41 -2.65
N GLU A 28 14.05 -11.26 -1.67
CA GLU A 28 14.85 -12.46 -1.86
C GLU A 28 13.99 -13.71 -2.06
N HIS A 29 13.00 -13.96 -1.18
CA HIS A 29 12.17 -15.17 -1.21
C HIS A 29 11.14 -15.17 -2.34
N ASP A 30 10.54 -14.01 -2.60
CA ASP A 30 9.51 -13.83 -3.63
C ASP A 30 10.05 -13.12 -4.87
N ALA A 31 11.35 -13.23 -5.12
CA ALA A 31 12.06 -12.51 -6.18
C ALA A 31 11.40 -12.63 -7.57
N GLN A 32 10.84 -13.79 -7.90
CA GLN A 32 10.13 -14.01 -9.18
C GLN A 32 8.85 -13.16 -9.33
N VAL A 33 8.31 -12.63 -8.23
CA VAL A 33 7.11 -11.78 -8.24
C VAL A 33 7.50 -10.30 -8.24
N VAL A 34 8.46 -9.90 -7.40
CA VAL A 34 8.73 -8.49 -7.10
C VAL A 34 9.97 -7.93 -7.81
N VAL A 35 10.93 -8.77 -8.23
CA VAL A 35 12.22 -8.29 -8.79
C VAL A 35 12.02 -7.46 -10.05
N ALA A 36 11.14 -7.85 -10.96
CA ALA A 36 10.90 -7.06 -12.17
C ALA A 36 10.42 -5.64 -11.87
N GLY A 37 9.57 -5.46 -10.86
CA GLY A 37 9.12 -4.15 -10.39
C GLY A 37 10.26 -3.35 -9.75
N LEU A 38 11.09 -4.00 -8.93
CA LEU A 38 12.26 -3.36 -8.32
C LEU A 38 13.31 -2.94 -9.36
N GLU A 39 13.55 -3.77 -10.39
CA GLU A 39 14.46 -3.44 -11.50
C GLU A 39 13.92 -2.28 -12.35
N ALA A 40 12.61 -2.24 -12.59
CA ALA A 40 11.98 -1.10 -13.25
C ALA A 40 12.16 0.19 -12.44
N LEU A 41 11.96 0.15 -11.12
CA LEU A 41 12.19 1.29 -10.23
C LEU A 41 13.67 1.70 -10.16
N ALA A 42 14.60 0.74 -10.14
CA ALA A 42 16.04 1.01 -10.12
C ALA A 42 16.54 1.66 -11.43
N SER A 43 15.86 1.43 -12.55
CA SER A 43 16.19 2.00 -13.86
C SER A 43 15.36 3.22 -14.25
N LEU A 44 14.49 3.69 -13.36
CA LEU A 44 13.52 4.73 -13.62
C LEU A 44 14.20 6.11 -13.82
N ASP A 45 13.76 6.85 -14.83
CA ASP A 45 14.00 8.30 -14.86
C ASP A 45 13.05 8.97 -13.84
N VAL A 46 13.61 9.29 -12.67
CA VAL A 46 12.85 9.86 -11.56
C VAL A 46 12.15 11.17 -11.92
N GLU A 47 12.79 12.03 -12.73
CA GLU A 47 12.20 13.32 -13.14
C GLU A 47 11.01 13.12 -14.08
N ALA A 48 11.10 12.19 -15.00
CA ALA A 48 10.01 11.90 -15.93
C ALA A 48 8.86 11.21 -15.19
N ALA A 49 9.15 10.17 -14.41
CA ALA A 49 8.15 9.42 -13.67
C ALA A 49 7.39 10.27 -12.64
N ALA A 50 8.08 11.18 -11.96
CA ALA A 50 7.44 12.06 -10.99
C ALA A 50 6.37 12.99 -11.59
N LYS A 51 6.54 13.40 -12.84
CA LYS A 51 5.56 14.24 -13.54
C LYS A 51 4.28 13.49 -13.90
N ASP A 52 4.43 12.19 -14.14
CA ASP A 52 3.35 11.32 -14.60
C ASP A 52 2.76 10.46 -13.48
N TRP A 53 3.29 10.58 -12.23
CA TRP A 53 2.78 9.81 -11.10
C TRP A 53 1.37 10.28 -10.70
N PRO A 54 0.37 9.37 -10.67
CA PRO A 54 -1.01 9.76 -10.40
C PRO A 54 -1.24 10.26 -8.98
N PHE A 55 -2.16 11.21 -8.82
CA PHE A 55 -2.67 11.71 -7.53
C PHE A 55 -1.65 12.41 -6.63
N VAL A 56 -0.42 12.60 -7.07
CA VAL A 56 0.66 13.21 -6.27
C VAL A 56 1.25 14.40 -7.01
N SER A 57 1.64 15.46 -6.28
CA SER A 57 2.39 16.54 -6.88
C SER A 57 3.72 16.03 -7.44
N ALA A 58 4.17 16.59 -8.58
CA ALA A 58 5.46 16.19 -9.16
C ALA A 58 6.65 16.36 -8.18
N GLU A 59 6.57 17.33 -7.27
CA GLU A 59 7.60 17.57 -6.26
C GLU A 59 7.64 16.46 -5.21
N ASP A 60 6.47 16.08 -4.67
CA ASP A 60 6.36 15.01 -3.66
C ASP A 60 6.69 13.66 -4.28
N ALA A 61 6.18 13.37 -5.47
CA ALA A 61 6.49 12.14 -6.19
C ALA A 61 7.99 12.02 -6.47
N LYS A 62 8.64 13.12 -6.91
CA LYS A 62 10.09 13.14 -7.14
C LYS A 62 10.88 12.83 -5.86
N ARG A 63 10.49 13.42 -4.73
CA ARG A 63 11.16 13.18 -3.44
C ARG A 63 11.07 11.71 -3.04
N ALA A 64 9.88 11.14 -3.08
CA ALA A 64 9.65 9.76 -2.71
C ALA A 64 10.34 8.76 -3.66
N LEU A 65 10.22 8.98 -4.98
CA LEU A 65 10.89 8.14 -5.99
C LEU A 65 12.42 8.24 -5.91
N ALA A 66 12.97 9.39 -5.56
CA ALA A 66 14.41 9.55 -5.37
C ALA A 66 14.92 8.71 -4.18
N LEU A 67 14.19 8.68 -3.05
CA LEU A 67 14.49 7.81 -1.92
C LEU A 67 14.41 6.33 -2.31
N MET A 68 13.36 5.93 -3.03
CA MET A 68 13.24 4.55 -3.51
C MET A 68 14.40 4.17 -4.44
N HIS A 69 14.77 5.05 -5.35
CA HIS A 69 15.90 4.84 -6.26
C HIS A 69 17.24 4.76 -5.51
N GLU A 70 17.48 5.64 -4.52
CA GLU A 70 18.65 5.61 -3.64
C GLU A 70 18.75 4.26 -2.90
N GLY A 71 17.65 3.79 -2.33
CA GLY A 71 17.59 2.52 -1.61
C GLY A 71 17.86 1.29 -2.50
N LEU A 72 17.74 1.42 -3.81
CA LEU A 72 18.05 0.36 -4.79
C LEU A 72 19.46 0.47 -5.40
N ALA A 73 20.27 1.47 -5.01
CA ALA A 73 21.59 1.70 -5.61
C ALA A 73 22.56 0.53 -5.44
N GLU A 74 22.44 -0.26 -4.38
CA GLU A 74 23.24 -1.46 -4.14
C GLU A 74 22.62 -2.73 -4.77
N GLY A 75 21.51 -2.59 -5.49
CA GLY A 75 20.80 -3.65 -6.18
C GLY A 75 19.50 -4.11 -5.49
N THR A 76 18.64 -4.73 -6.28
CA THR A 76 17.29 -5.16 -5.88
C THR A 76 17.25 -6.31 -4.86
N LYS A 77 18.40 -6.89 -4.54
CA LYS A 77 18.59 -7.98 -3.56
C LYS A 77 19.71 -7.67 -2.58
N SER A 78 20.03 -6.38 -2.37
CA SER A 78 21.04 -6.01 -1.38
C SER A 78 20.61 -6.48 0.01
N ASP A 79 21.59 -6.85 0.83
CA ASP A 79 21.33 -7.28 2.21
C ASP A 79 20.55 -6.21 2.99
N ALA A 80 20.86 -4.94 2.78
CA ALA A 80 20.19 -3.82 3.44
C ALA A 80 18.70 -3.77 3.10
N LEU A 81 18.34 -3.95 1.82
CA LEU A 81 16.94 -3.97 1.37
C LEU A 81 16.17 -5.16 1.96
N VAL A 82 16.76 -6.36 1.90
CA VAL A 82 16.15 -7.61 2.37
C VAL A 82 15.96 -7.61 3.88
N TRP A 83 17.00 -7.23 4.64
CA TRP A 83 16.93 -7.18 6.09
C TRP A 83 15.90 -6.17 6.58
N GLU A 84 15.81 -5.01 5.93
CA GLU A 84 14.83 -4.00 6.28
C GLU A 84 13.40 -4.46 5.98
N TYR A 85 13.15 -5.11 4.84
CA TYR A 85 11.87 -5.75 4.57
C TYR A 85 11.45 -6.68 5.71
N ARG A 86 12.37 -7.54 6.13
CA ARG A 86 12.10 -8.51 7.19
C ARG A 86 11.85 -7.85 8.54
N ARG A 87 12.60 -6.80 8.85
CA ARG A 87 12.40 -6.01 10.08
C ARG A 87 11.02 -5.34 10.11
N LEU A 88 10.61 -4.77 9.00
CA LEU A 88 9.36 -4.02 8.89
C LEU A 88 8.13 -4.93 8.79
N PHE A 89 8.22 -6.04 8.02
CA PHE A 89 7.02 -6.79 7.62
C PHE A 89 6.99 -8.26 8.07
N VAL A 90 8.13 -8.92 8.31
CA VAL A 90 8.16 -10.37 8.59
C VAL A 90 8.37 -10.68 10.09
N GLY A 91 9.36 -10.15 10.73
CA GLY A 91 9.71 -10.45 12.11
C GLY A 91 10.97 -11.33 12.23
N PRO A 92 11.31 -11.85 13.37
CA PRO A 92 10.48 -12.31 14.51
C PRO A 92 10.18 -11.27 15.60
N LEU A 93 10.77 -10.10 15.53
CA LEU A 93 10.54 -9.04 16.52
C LEU A 93 9.20 -8.31 16.27
N ALA A 94 8.77 -7.53 17.27
CA ALA A 94 7.63 -6.64 17.10
C ALA A 94 7.89 -5.66 15.96
N LYS A 95 6.95 -5.58 15.02
CA LYS A 95 7.05 -4.65 13.89
C LYS A 95 6.91 -3.21 14.37
N PRO A 96 7.78 -2.29 13.95
CA PRO A 96 7.67 -0.89 14.35
C PRO A 96 6.38 -0.25 13.83
N ALA A 97 5.97 -0.58 12.62
CA ALA A 97 4.69 -0.22 12.01
C ALA A 97 4.03 -1.50 11.43
N PRO A 98 3.14 -2.17 12.17
CA PRO A 98 2.46 -3.38 11.68
C PRO A 98 1.57 -3.08 10.49
N PRO A 99 1.61 -3.89 9.40
CA PRO A 99 0.94 -3.55 8.15
C PRO A 99 -0.55 -3.93 8.10
N TRP A 100 -1.22 -4.08 9.24
CA TRP A 100 -2.63 -4.49 9.34
C TRP A 100 -3.50 -3.42 9.99
N GLY A 101 -4.63 -3.10 9.36
CA GLY A 101 -5.56 -2.07 9.82
C GLY A 101 -6.12 -2.33 11.22
N SER A 102 -6.42 -3.58 11.54
CA SER A 102 -6.95 -3.99 12.85
C SER A 102 -6.02 -3.67 14.02
N VAL A 103 -4.71 -3.64 13.81
CA VAL A 103 -3.76 -3.27 14.86
C VAL A 103 -3.91 -1.80 15.29
N TYR A 104 -4.36 -0.94 14.39
CA TYR A 104 -4.55 0.50 14.68
C TYR A 104 -5.95 0.82 15.18
N THR A 105 -6.95 0.12 14.66
CA THR A 105 -8.37 0.46 14.86
C THR A 105 -9.06 -0.38 15.94
N ASP A 106 -8.46 -1.50 16.37
CA ASP A 106 -8.98 -2.32 17.46
C ASP A 106 -8.29 -1.97 18.77
N LYS A 107 -9.09 -1.86 19.85
CA LYS A 107 -8.57 -1.49 21.19
C LYS A 107 -7.58 -2.50 21.77
N ASP A 108 -7.67 -3.76 21.35
CA ASP A 108 -6.78 -4.84 21.78
C ASP A 108 -5.53 -4.94 20.89
N MET A 109 -5.42 -4.08 19.85
CA MET A 109 -4.28 -4.00 18.90
C MET A 109 -3.92 -5.38 18.31
N VAL A 110 -4.94 -6.16 17.95
CA VAL A 110 -4.77 -7.54 17.51
C VAL A 110 -4.89 -7.67 16.00
N VAL A 111 -4.13 -8.60 15.45
CA VAL A 111 -4.31 -9.09 14.09
C VAL A 111 -5.61 -9.90 14.05
N PHE A 112 -6.39 -9.80 12.97
CA PHE A 112 -7.75 -10.33 12.85
C PHE A 112 -8.79 -9.68 13.78
N GLY A 113 -8.65 -8.38 14.04
CA GLY A 113 -9.59 -7.60 14.85
C GLY A 113 -10.89 -7.26 14.12
N ALA A 114 -11.65 -6.33 14.71
CA ALA A 114 -12.98 -5.97 14.21
C ALA A 114 -12.96 -5.42 12.77
N SER A 115 -11.98 -4.60 12.39
CA SER A 115 -11.87 -4.06 11.03
C SER A 115 -11.59 -5.14 9.98
N THR A 116 -10.75 -6.13 10.29
CA THR A 116 -10.55 -7.30 9.41
C THR A 116 -11.86 -8.04 9.17
N MET A 117 -12.68 -8.25 10.23
CA MET A 117 -13.97 -8.93 10.11
C MET A 117 -14.97 -8.10 9.29
N GLN A 118 -14.99 -6.78 9.46
CA GLN A 118 -15.83 -5.88 8.67
C GLN A 118 -15.46 -5.93 7.18
N LEU A 119 -14.16 -5.91 6.85
CA LEU A 119 -13.68 -6.06 5.48
C LEU A 119 -14.10 -7.41 4.88
N ARG A 120 -13.91 -8.51 5.62
CA ARG A 120 -14.35 -9.86 5.19
C ARG A 120 -15.83 -9.93 4.92
N ASP A 121 -16.64 -9.34 5.79
CA ASP A 121 -18.09 -9.30 5.64
C ASP A 121 -18.52 -8.46 4.43
N TRP A 122 -17.84 -7.35 4.19
CA TRP A 122 -18.04 -6.51 3.02
C TRP A 122 -17.68 -7.26 1.73
N MET A 123 -16.53 -7.91 1.68
CA MET A 123 -16.08 -8.72 0.55
C MET A 123 -17.09 -9.83 0.24
N ARG A 124 -17.53 -10.58 1.27
CA ARG A 124 -18.50 -11.65 1.11
C ARG A 124 -19.83 -11.15 0.55
N ARG A 125 -20.34 -10.02 1.04
CA ARG A 125 -21.59 -9.40 0.54
C ARG A 125 -21.49 -8.98 -0.92
N ASN A 126 -20.30 -8.58 -1.36
CA ASN A 126 -20.05 -8.16 -2.74
C ASN A 126 -19.57 -9.32 -3.65
N GLY A 127 -19.52 -10.55 -3.15
CA GLY A 127 -19.09 -11.71 -3.93
C GLY A 127 -17.60 -11.70 -4.27
N ILE A 128 -16.78 -11.01 -3.47
CA ILE A 128 -15.34 -10.90 -3.66
C ILE A 128 -14.65 -12.02 -2.86
N ALA A 129 -13.83 -12.82 -3.52
CA ALA A 129 -13.00 -13.83 -2.90
C ALA A 129 -11.53 -13.53 -3.22
N ILE A 130 -10.70 -13.41 -2.19
CA ILE A 130 -9.24 -13.40 -2.35
C ILE A 130 -8.79 -14.86 -2.32
N GLU A 131 -8.14 -15.32 -3.38
CA GLU A 131 -7.46 -16.60 -3.36
C GLU A 131 -6.26 -16.49 -2.41
N LYS A 132 -6.47 -17.03 -1.20
CA LYS A 132 -5.37 -17.19 -0.25
C LYS A 132 -4.47 -18.30 -0.77
N GLY A 133 -3.28 -17.95 -1.21
CA GLY A 133 -2.24 -18.90 -1.50
C GLY A 133 -1.91 -19.73 -0.25
N LYS A 134 -0.62 -19.91 0.05
CA LYS A 134 -0.17 -20.61 1.28
C LYS A 134 -0.09 -19.68 2.52
N SER A 135 -0.45 -18.40 2.36
CA SER A 135 -0.35 -17.40 3.42
C SER A 135 -1.67 -17.27 4.16
N ASP A 136 -1.62 -17.33 5.50
CA ASP A 136 -2.73 -16.97 6.39
C ASP A 136 -2.80 -15.45 6.65
N GLU A 137 -2.24 -14.62 5.75
CA GLU A 137 -2.20 -13.18 5.87
C GLU A 137 -3.63 -12.61 5.98
N PRO A 138 -3.90 -11.72 6.94
CA PRO A 138 -5.19 -11.04 7.03
C PRO A 138 -5.46 -10.15 5.80
N GLU A 139 -6.73 -10.06 5.42
CA GLU A 139 -7.16 -9.28 4.26
C GLU A 139 -6.92 -7.77 4.41
N ASP A 140 -6.81 -7.28 5.65
CA ASP A 140 -6.50 -5.88 5.97
C ASP A 140 -5.00 -5.55 6.01
N HIS A 141 -4.15 -6.41 5.41
CA HIS A 141 -2.75 -6.06 5.14
C HIS A 141 -2.69 -4.99 4.05
N ILE A 142 -1.91 -3.92 4.26
CA ILE A 142 -1.86 -2.77 3.33
C ILE A 142 -1.60 -3.20 1.88
N GLY A 143 -0.63 -4.08 1.64
CA GLY A 143 -0.32 -4.56 0.30
C GLY A 143 -1.47 -5.34 -0.33
N THR A 144 -2.17 -6.18 0.43
CA THR A 144 -3.37 -6.90 -0.03
C THR A 144 -4.48 -5.91 -0.39
N MET A 145 -4.68 -4.87 0.42
CA MET A 145 -5.70 -3.87 0.16
C MET A 145 -5.39 -3.01 -1.07
N LEU A 146 -4.11 -2.70 -1.32
CA LEU A 146 -3.69 -1.98 -2.53
C LEU A 146 -3.91 -2.82 -3.80
N VAL A 147 -3.57 -4.11 -3.76
CA VAL A 147 -3.84 -5.03 -4.88
C VAL A 147 -5.36 -5.21 -5.08
N LEU A 148 -6.13 -5.30 -4.01
CA LEU A 148 -7.59 -5.35 -4.08
C LEU A 148 -8.16 -4.06 -4.67
N LEU A 149 -7.62 -2.89 -4.31
CA LEU A 149 -8.02 -1.60 -4.90
C LEU A 149 -7.83 -1.59 -6.42
N ALA A 150 -6.67 -2.05 -6.90
CA ALA A 150 -6.40 -2.16 -8.34
C ALA A 150 -7.41 -3.10 -9.03
N TRP A 151 -7.67 -4.27 -8.45
CA TRP A 151 -8.65 -5.22 -8.97
C TRP A 151 -10.07 -4.64 -8.98
N LEU A 152 -10.46 -3.93 -7.92
CA LEU A 152 -11.77 -3.27 -7.85
C LEU A 152 -11.91 -2.21 -8.95
N ALA A 153 -10.88 -1.39 -9.16
CA ALA A 153 -10.91 -0.38 -10.21
C ALA A 153 -11.09 -1.00 -11.60
N GLU A 154 -10.53 -2.18 -11.85
CA GLU A 154 -10.63 -2.89 -13.13
C GLU A 154 -11.98 -3.61 -13.29
N GLU A 155 -12.40 -4.40 -12.32
CA GLU A 155 -13.49 -5.35 -12.42
C GLU A 155 -14.82 -4.86 -11.78
N ARG A 156 -14.72 -4.02 -10.74
CA ARG A 156 -15.86 -3.59 -9.92
C ARG A 156 -15.76 -2.10 -9.55
N PRO A 157 -15.63 -1.20 -10.55
CA PRO A 157 -15.37 0.22 -10.30
C PRO A 157 -16.43 0.92 -9.43
N GLU A 158 -17.64 0.39 -9.38
CA GLU A 158 -18.72 0.90 -8.52
C GLU A 158 -18.47 0.69 -7.01
N LEU A 159 -17.53 -0.17 -6.63
CA LEU A 159 -17.20 -0.47 -5.24
C LEU A 159 -15.95 0.29 -4.73
N VAL A 160 -15.22 0.98 -5.62
CA VAL A 160 -13.95 1.64 -5.28
C VAL A 160 -14.13 2.67 -4.18
N ASP A 161 -15.09 3.57 -4.32
CA ASP A 161 -15.29 4.67 -3.35
C ASP A 161 -15.73 4.15 -1.96
N GLU A 162 -16.57 3.12 -1.92
CA GLU A 162 -16.97 2.48 -0.67
C GLU A 162 -15.77 1.79 0.00
N PHE A 163 -14.99 1.03 -0.77
CA PHE A 163 -13.80 0.36 -0.27
C PHE A 163 -12.75 1.36 0.27
N LEU A 164 -12.49 2.43 -0.47
CA LEU A 164 -11.58 3.49 -0.03
C LEU A 164 -12.07 4.12 1.27
N ARG A 165 -13.31 4.64 1.28
CA ARG A 165 -13.87 5.41 2.38
C ARG A 165 -14.02 4.59 3.66
N ASP A 166 -14.50 3.35 3.56
CA ASP A 166 -14.94 2.57 4.72
C ASP A 166 -13.90 1.55 5.22
N HIS A 167 -12.89 1.24 4.41
CA HIS A 167 -11.90 0.22 4.73
C HIS A 167 -10.44 0.67 4.62
N LEU A 168 -9.99 1.18 3.45
CA LEU A 168 -8.57 1.45 3.25
C LEU A 168 -8.13 2.77 3.89
N LEU A 169 -8.82 3.87 3.61
CA LEU A 169 -8.40 5.21 4.05
C LEU A 169 -8.60 5.45 5.55
N THR A 170 -9.41 4.64 6.21
CA THR A 170 -9.69 4.78 7.65
C THR A 170 -8.46 4.64 8.54
N TRP A 171 -7.37 4.04 8.05
CA TRP A 171 -6.18 3.76 8.86
C TRP A 171 -4.85 3.89 8.10
N SER A 172 -4.88 3.82 6.76
CA SER A 172 -3.66 3.70 5.96
C SER A 172 -2.70 4.87 6.12
N SER A 173 -3.19 6.13 6.17
CA SER A 173 -2.32 7.29 6.36
C SER A 173 -1.57 7.23 7.69
N HIS A 174 -2.26 6.86 8.78
CA HIS A 174 -1.65 6.74 10.10
C HIS A 174 -0.57 5.65 10.16
N PHE A 175 -0.83 4.48 9.54
CA PHE A 175 0.17 3.42 9.39
C PHE A 175 1.38 3.89 8.57
N LEU A 176 1.13 4.52 7.41
CA LEU A 176 2.18 4.93 6.49
C LEU A 176 3.07 6.02 7.08
N GLU A 177 2.54 6.93 7.89
CA GLU A 177 3.33 7.88 8.67
C GLU A 177 4.27 7.17 9.65
N GLN A 178 3.76 6.19 10.41
CA GLN A 178 4.60 5.41 11.33
C GLN A 178 5.65 4.59 10.59
N LEU A 179 5.32 4.06 9.41
CA LEU A 179 6.26 3.32 8.59
C LEU A 179 7.37 4.22 8.04
N GLU A 180 7.03 5.41 7.55
CA GLU A 180 7.96 6.43 7.08
C GLU A 180 8.96 6.81 8.18
N GLU A 181 8.47 7.07 9.41
CA GLU A 181 9.31 7.38 10.57
C GLU A 181 10.17 6.20 11.04
N ALA A 182 9.70 4.99 10.88
CA ALA A 182 10.39 3.79 11.34
C ALA A 182 11.38 3.20 10.33
N ALA A 183 11.28 3.57 9.06
CA ALA A 183 12.14 3.03 8.00
C ALA A 183 13.59 3.52 8.17
N GLU A 184 14.53 2.58 8.19
CA GLU A 184 15.97 2.84 8.27
C GLU A 184 16.64 2.77 6.89
N GLN A 185 15.93 2.26 5.89
CA GLN A 185 16.41 2.09 4.53
C GLN A 185 15.59 2.98 3.58
N PRO A 186 16.20 3.84 2.75
CA PRO A 186 15.51 4.87 1.96
C PRO A 186 14.40 4.35 1.05
N PHE A 187 14.52 3.12 0.53
CA PHE A 187 13.48 2.52 -0.30
C PHE A 187 12.13 2.45 0.42
N TYR A 188 12.10 1.99 1.67
CA TYR A 188 10.85 1.82 2.42
C TYR A 188 10.31 3.13 2.97
N GLU A 189 11.18 4.10 3.27
CA GLU A 189 10.78 5.47 3.57
C GLU A 189 10.06 6.09 2.36
N GLY A 190 10.68 6.02 1.18
CA GLY A 190 10.10 6.50 -0.07
C GLY A 190 8.80 5.76 -0.44
N LEU A 191 8.77 4.43 -0.26
CA LEU A 191 7.57 3.61 -0.50
C LEU A 191 6.40 4.04 0.39
N ALA A 192 6.64 4.25 1.69
CA ALA A 192 5.62 4.70 2.63
C ALA A 192 5.09 6.09 2.25
N ASN A 193 6.00 7.04 1.98
CA ASN A 193 5.65 8.40 1.59
C ASN A 193 4.84 8.44 0.29
N LEU A 194 5.32 7.76 -0.76
CA LEU A 194 4.66 7.74 -2.07
C LEU A 194 3.26 7.10 -1.99
N THR A 195 3.13 6.01 -1.24
CA THR A 195 1.84 5.34 -1.04
C THR A 195 0.87 6.25 -0.30
N ARG A 196 1.32 6.89 0.79
CA ARG A 196 0.49 7.81 1.57
C ARG A 196 0.01 8.97 0.69
N LYS A 197 0.90 9.63 -0.03
CA LYS A 197 0.57 10.74 -0.91
C LYS A 197 -0.37 10.34 -2.05
N SER A 198 -0.19 9.16 -2.63
CA SER A 198 -1.10 8.64 -3.67
C SER A 198 -2.51 8.41 -3.12
N LEU A 199 -2.64 7.85 -1.92
CA LEU A 199 -3.94 7.62 -1.30
C LEU A 199 -4.61 8.92 -0.84
N GLU A 200 -3.85 9.87 -0.28
CA GLU A 200 -4.35 11.21 0.10
C GLU A 200 -4.88 11.96 -1.13
N GLY A 201 -4.10 12.01 -2.22
CA GLY A 201 -4.53 12.67 -3.44
C GLY A 201 -5.70 11.98 -4.13
N LEU A 202 -5.78 10.64 -4.09
CA LEU A 202 -6.94 9.90 -4.57
C LEU A 202 -8.19 10.21 -3.71
N GLN A 203 -8.05 10.33 -2.38
CA GLN A 203 -9.14 10.75 -1.51
C GLN A 203 -9.65 12.15 -1.88
N GLU A 204 -8.74 13.08 -2.13
CA GLU A 204 -9.08 14.47 -2.53
C GLU A 204 -9.76 14.49 -3.90
N GLU A 205 -9.21 13.78 -4.91
CA GLU A 205 -9.80 13.74 -6.25
C GLU A 205 -11.21 13.15 -6.26
N ARG A 206 -11.45 12.13 -5.40
CA ARG A 206 -12.76 11.49 -5.26
C ARG A 206 -13.71 12.22 -4.28
N GLU A 207 -13.26 13.30 -3.66
CA GLU A 207 -14.02 14.07 -2.65
C GLU A 207 -14.61 13.17 -1.54
N LEU A 208 -13.80 12.18 -1.05
CA LEU A 208 -14.27 11.20 -0.08
C LEU A 208 -14.17 11.74 1.36
N GLU A 209 -15.31 11.82 2.02
CA GLU A 209 -15.37 12.10 3.47
C GLU A 209 -15.15 10.79 4.24
N VAL A 210 -13.99 10.66 4.89
CA VAL A 210 -13.58 9.49 5.67
C VAL A 210 -13.84 9.72 7.15
N ALA A 211 -14.56 8.80 7.79
CA ALA A 211 -14.75 8.80 9.23
C ALA A 211 -13.57 8.08 9.91
N TYR A 212 -12.61 8.85 10.38
CA TYR A 212 -11.45 8.28 11.06
C TYR A 212 -11.83 7.70 12.43
N PRO A 213 -11.50 6.42 12.70
CA PRO A 213 -11.72 5.84 14.01
C PRO A 213 -10.72 6.41 15.02
N ARG A 214 -10.94 6.09 16.30
CA ARG A 214 -9.89 6.28 17.30
C ARG A 214 -8.75 5.29 17.01
N PHE A 215 -7.53 5.78 16.92
CA PHE A 215 -6.35 4.93 16.88
C PHE A 215 -5.91 4.53 18.28
N TYR A 216 -5.46 3.28 18.40
CA TYR A 216 -4.99 2.69 19.66
C TYR A 216 -3.47 2.43 19.63
N ARG A 217 -2.89 2.56 18.45
CA ARG A 217 -1.45 2.51 18.25
C ARG A 217 -0.98 3.73 17.49
#